data_fcc46c72908cb4840eb5cfbe8a8de710
#
_entry.id   fcc46c72908cb4840eb5cfbe8a8de710
#
_cell.length_a   1.000
_cell.length_b   1.000
_cell.length_c   1.000
_cell.angle_alpha   90.00
_cell.angle_beta   90.00
_cell.angle_gamma   90.00
#
_symmetry.space_group_name_H-M   'P 1'
#
loop_
_entity.id
_entity.type
_entity.pdbx_description
1 polymer ?
#
loop_
_entity_poly.entity_id
_entity_poly.type
_entity_poly.pdbx_seq_one_letter_code
_entity_poly.pdbx_strand_id
1 'polypeptide(L)'
;MKVRRFTTRFVLGLIVGSTLALAPVADAQDTTTPIRDGIPTPEQYISTVGGDSHLVAPGEFKLDGRQQYCGQRPTVIDNKLDDYGAAYPGFLIMNPKLLDRVSTPVKQWIYAHECGHQFRGPDEETADCFAVQRGRRQGWLKPEGLEEICTFISPAKGDSMHFSGSYRCEYMRKCYEDPNIR
;
A
#
# COMPACT_ATOMS: atom_id res chain seq x y z
N MET A 1 64.72 63.16 23.93
CA MET A 1 63.30 63.24 23.51
C MET A 1 63.12 62.28 22.40
N LYS A 2 62.44 61.09 22.66
CA LYS A 2 62.19 60.06 21.66
C LYS A 2 60.75 60.18 21.17
N VAL A 3 60.56 60.45 19.89
CA VAL A 3 59.30 60.56 19.24
C VAL A 3 58.88 59.09 18.82
N ARG A 4 57.80 58.58 19.38
CA ARG A 4 57.22 57.28 18.94
C ARG A 4 56.27 57.56 17.78
N ARG A 5 56.52 56.91 16.64
CA ARG A 5 55.58 56.87 15.52
C ARG A 5 54.53 55.79 15.77
N PHE A 6 53.22 56.14 15.74
CA PHE A 6 52.11 55.25 15.74
C PHE A 6 51.84 54.81 14.32
N THR A 7 51.91 53.50 14.06
CA THR A 7 51.47 52.89 12.80
C THR A 7 50.07 52.40 13.00
N THR A 8 49.12 53.04 12.31
CA THR A 8 47.70 52.58 12.25
C THR A 8 47.59 51.38 11.30
N ARG A 9 47.24 50.21 11.83
CA ARG A 9 46.88 49.02 11.02
C ARG A 9 45.43 49.09 10.69
N PHE A 10 45.10 49.22 9.42
CA PHE A 10 43.75 49.00 8.88
C PHE A 10 43.46 47.49 8.90
N VAL A 11 42.47 47.08 9.67
CA VAL A 11 41.92 45.74 9.62
C VAL A 11 40.79 45.75 8.60
N LEU A 12 41.05 45.09 7.47
CA LEU A 12 40.04 44.86 6.42
C LEU A 12 39.11 43.74 6.88
N GLY A 13 37.89 44.08 7.36
CA GLY A 13 36.91 43.13 7.75
C GLY A 13 36.30 42.45 6.50
N LEU A 14 36.54 41.15 6.36
CA LEU A 14 35.85 40.30 5.38
C LEU A 14 34.40 40.13 5.84
N ILE A 15 33.45 40.73 5.15
CA ILE A 15 32.02 40.42 5.32
C ILE A 15 31.75 39.12 4.55
N VAL A 16 31.66 38.01 5.28
CA VAL A 16 31.15 36.73 4.74
C VAL A 16 29.62 36.84 4.64
N GLY A 17 29.14 37.13 3.46
CA GLY A 17 27.72 37.12 3.16
C GLY A 17 27.20 35.67 3.20
N SER A 18 26.49 35.31 4.27
CA SER A 18 25.72 34.06 4.32
C SER A 18 24.53 34.16 3.36
N THR A 19 24.63 33.55 2.19
CA THR A 19 23.49 33.33 1.32
C THR A 19 22.62 32.23 1.96
N LEU A 20 21.50 32.61 2.56
CA LEU A 20 20.44 31.65 2.89
C LEU A 20 19.92 31.04 1.55
N ALA A 21 20.29 29.80 1.31
CA ALA A 21 19.65 29.02 0.27
C ALA A 21 18.22 28.75 0.73
N LEU A 22 17.25 29.39 0.09
CA LEU A 22 15.84 28.99 0.20
C LEU A 22 15.71 27.57 -0.35
N ALA A 23 15.37 26.61 0.52
CA ALA A 23 15.00 25.28 0.10
C ALA A 23 13.82 25.38 -0.88
N PRO A 24 13.82 24.62 -1.99
CA PRO A 24 12.66 24.59 -2.88
C PRO A 24 11.45 24.14 -2.07
N VAL A 25 10.39 24.95 -2.10
CA VAL A 25 9.08 24.58 -1.61
C VAL A 25 8.67 23.38 -2.45
N ALA A 26 8.43 22.22 -1.80
CA ALA A 26 7.88 21.06 -2.48
C ALA A 26 6.60 21.51 -3.17
N ASP A 27 6.55 21.38 -4.48
CA ASP A 27 5.35 21.65 -5.27
C ASP A 27 4.19 20.87 -4.65
N ALA A 28 3.17 21.58 -4.21
CA ALA A 28 1.89 20.99 -3.85
C ALA A 28 1.43 20.23 -5.10
N GLN A 29 1.36 18.90 -5.01
CA GLN A 29 0.96 18.04 -6.12
C GLN A 29 -0.38 18.55 -6.64
N ASP A 30 -0.43 18.87 -7.93
CA ASP A 30 -1.62 19.37 -8.61
C ASP A 30 -2.72 18.31 -8.57
N THR A 31 -3.67 18.48 -7.65
CA THR A 31 -4.85 17.61 -7.52
C THR A 31 -5.85 17.80 -8.67
N THR A 32 -5.55 18.70 -9.63
CA THR A 32 -6.43 18.97 -10.77
C THR A 32 -6.19 18.04 -11.96
N THR A 33 -5.25 17.10 -11.87
CA THR A 33 -5.03 16.10 -12.92
C THR A 33 -6.33 15.35 -13.21
N PRO A 34 -6.84 15.34 -14.46
CA PRO A 34 -8.08 14.64 -14.75
C PRO A 34 -8.01 13.16 -14.42
N ILE A 35 -9.08 12.62 -13.84
CA ILE A 35 -9.23 11.18 -13.64
C ILE A 35 -9.23 10.52 -15.02
N ARG A 36 -8.20 9.73 -15.33
CA ARG A 36 -8.11 8.99 -16.58
C ARG A 36 -8.98 7.75 -16.49
N ASP A 37 -9.88 7.58 -17.45
CA ASP A 37 -10.75 6.39 -17.58
C ASP A 37 -11.59 6.09 -16.31
N GLY A 38 -11.93 7.12 -15.52
CA GLY A 38 -12.65 6.95 -14.25
C GLY A 38 -11.82 6.39 -13.09
N ILE A 39 -10.51 6.18 -13.28
CA ILE A 39 -9.61 5.65 -12.27
C ILE A 39 -8.89 6.82 -11.57
N PRO A 40 -9.09 7.02 -10.25
CA PRO A 40 -8.41 8.07 -9.52
C PRO A 40 -6.91 7.72 -9.31
N THR A 41 -6.08 8.75 -9.12
CA THR A 41 -4.77 8.54 -8.50
C THR A 41 -4.94 8.30 -6.98
N PRO A 42 -3.93 7.74 -6.28
CA PRO A 42 -3.99 7.60 -4.82
C PRO A 42 -4.32 8.91 -4.11
N GLU A 43 -3.74 10.04 -4.56
CA GLU A 43 -3.94 11.36 -3.98
C GLU A 43 -5.37 11.87 -4.23
N GLN A 44 -5.91 11.64 -5.42
CA GLN A 44 -7.30 11.98 -5.75
C GLN A 44 -8.28 11.15 -4.90
N TYR A 45 -8.01 9.86 -4.73
CA TYR A 45 -8.80 9.00 -3.83
C TYR A 45 -8.79 9.56 -2.41
N ILE A 46 -7.61 9.81 -1.84
CA ILE A 46 -7.43 10.37 -0.49
C ILE A 46 -8.16 11.69 -0.34
N SER A 47 -8.02 12.59 -1.33
CA SER A 47 -8.73 13.88 -1.32
C SER A 47 -10.24 13.73 -1.31
N THR A 48 -10.78 12.71 -1.98
CA THR A 48 -12.22 12.44 -2.07
C THR A 48 -12.79 11.87 -0.78
N VAL A 49 -12.11 10.85 -0.20
CA VAL A 49 -12.60 10.19 1.02
C VAL A 49 -12.29 10.99 2.29
N GLY A 50 -11.20 11.76 2.27
CA GLY A 50 -10.79 12.65 3.36
C GLY A 50 -10.50 11.92 4.68
N GLY A 51 -10.58 12.66 5.80
CA GLY A 51 -10.34 12.10 7.13
C GLY A 51 -8.86 11.83 7.41
N ASP A 52 -8.56 10.66 7.94
CA ASP A 52 -7.22 10.19 8.28
C ASP A 52 -6.60 9.29 7.19
N SER A 53 -7.23 9.26 6.00
CA SER A 53 -6.73 8.48 4.87
C SER A 53 -5.39 9.04 4.40
N HIS A 54 -4.43 8.15 4.15
CA HIS A 54 -3.07 8.54 3.76
C HIS A 54 -2.38 7.47 2.92
N LEU A 55 -1.33 7.88 2.21
CA LEU A 55 -0.52 7.02 1.37
C LEU A 55 0.63 6.39 2.16
N VAL A 56 0.85 5.11 1.95
CA VAL A 56 2.00 4.35 2.44
C VAL A 56 2.81 3.89 1.23
N ALA A 57 4.10 4.19 1.23
CA ALA A 57 4.99 3.86 0.13
C ALA A 57 5.10 2.34 -0.12
N PRO A 58 5.48 1.93 -1.35
CA PRO A 58 5.63 0.51 -1.67
C PRO A 58 6.57 -0.20 -0.69
N GLY A 59 6.09 -1.30 -0.08
CA GLY A 59 6.84 -2.11 0.86
C GLY A 59 6.90 -1.57 2.31
N GLU A 60 6.30 -0.42 2.61
CA GLU A 60 6.26 0.11 3.98
C GLU A 60 5.04 -0.35 4.78
N PHE A 61 3.99 -0.76 4.10
CA PHE A 61 2.80 -1.31 4.76
C PHE A 61 3.13 -2.63 5.46
N LYS A 62 2.66 -2.78 6.70
CA LYS A 62 2.90 -3.98 7.51
C LYS A 62 1.59 -4.57 8.00
N LEU A 63 1.52 -5.90 7.98
CA LEU A 63 0.47 -6.69 8.64
C LEU A 63 1.14 -7.58 9.70
N ASP A 64 0.76 -7.41 10.94
CA ASP A 64 1.32 -8.12 12.11
C ASP A 64 2.87 -8.15 12.09
N GLY A 65 3.48 -6.99 11.81
CA GLY A 65 4.93 -6.81 11.77
C GLY A 65 5.61 -7.25 10.46
N ARG A 66 4.92 -7.96 9.57
CA ARG A 66 5.44 -8.41 8.28
C ARG A 66 5.22 -7.35 7.21
N GLN A 67 6.27 -6.90 6.55
CA GLN A 67 6.18 -6.01 5.39
C GLN A 67 5.43 -6.68 4.23
N GLN A 68 4.57 -5.88 3.58
CA GLN A 68 3.78 -6.29 2.43
C GLN A 68 4.30 -5.60 1.17
N TYR A 69 4.35 -6.33 0.07
CA TYR A 69 4.84 -5.83 -1.21
C TYR A 69 3.85 -6.15 -2.32
N CYS A 70 3.58 -5.16 -3.17
CA CYS A 70 2.83 -5.34 -4.42
C CYS A 70 3.57 -4.68 -5.59
N GLY A 71 4.80 -5.11 -5.85
CA GLY A 71 5.69 -4.44 -6.78
C GLY A 71 5.95 -3.00 -6.33
N GLN A 72 5.80 -2.04 -7.23
CA GLN A 72 5.96 -0.61 -6.95
C GLN A 72 4.62 0.09 -6.62
N ARG A 73 3.56 -0.66 -6.32
CA ARG A 73 2.25 -0.09 -6.01
C ARG A 73 2.20 0.32 -4.55
N PRO A 74 1.83 1.59 -4.27
CA PRO A 74 1.61 2.04 -2.91
C PRO A 74 0.31 1.49 -2.34
N THR A 75 0.15 1.63 -1.03
CA THR A 75 -1.07 1.27 -0.30
C THR A 75 -1.68 2.52 0.30
N VAL A 76 -2.95 2.78 0.03
CA VAL A 76 -3.72 3.79 0.74
C VAL A 76 -4.32 3.16 1.99
N ILE A 77 -4.18 3.82 3.13
CA ILE A 77 -4.88 3.48 4.36
C ILE A 77 -6.18 4.27 4.38
N ASP A 78 -7.30 3.56 4.49
CA ASP A 78 -8.62 4.17 4.63
C ASP A 78 -9.47 3.42 5.67
N ASN A 79 -9.59 4.01 6.84
CA ASN A 79 -10.38 3.48 7.95
C ASN A 79 -11.90 3.61 7.76
N LYS A 80 -12.35 4.20 6.65
CA LYS A 80 -13.78 4.36 6.30
C LYS A 80 -14.21 3.44 5.16
N LEU A 81 -13.25 2.78 4.49
CA LEU A 81 -13.60 1.76 3.49
C LEU A 81 -14.55 0.74 4.13
N ASP A 82 -15.64 0.42 3.48
CA ASP A 82 -16.66 -0.52 3.96
C ASP A 82 -16.26 -1.99 3.76
N ASP A 83 -15.04 -2.24 3.26
CA ASP A 83 -14.44 -3.55 3.10
C ASP A 83 -13.03 -3.61 3.76
N TYR A 84 -12.46 -4.79 3.83
CA TYR A 84 -11.12 -5.05 4.38
C TYR A 84 -10.00 -4.50 3.50
N GLY A 85 -10.20 -4.57 2.17
CA GLY A 85 -9.30 -4.10 1.15
C GLY A 85 -10.01 -3.85 -0.17
N ALA A 86 -9.35 -3.13 -1.06
CA ALA A 86 -9.78 -2.88 -2.43
C ALA A 86 -8.56 -2.59 -3.31
N ALA A 87 -8.72 -2.72 -4.62
CA ALA A 87 -7.70 -2.41 -5.59
C ALA A 87 -8.22 -1.46 -6.68
N TYR A 88 -7.51 -0.36 -6.89
CA TYR A 88 -7.56 0.39 -8.14
C TYR A 88 -6.33 0.08 -8.98
N PRO A 89 -6.40 0.15 -10.32
CA PRO A 89 -5.20 0.05 -11.14
C PRO A 89 -4.12 1.02 -10.65
N GLY A 90 -2.98 0.47 -10.17
CA GLY A 90 -1.84 1.24 -9.70
C GLY A 90 -1.68 1.36 -8.19
N PHE A 91 -2.70 1.10 -7.38
CA PHE A 91 -2.58 1.14 -5.92
C PHE A 91 -3.60 0.21 -5.23
N LEU A 92 -3.33 -0.08 -3.95
CA LEU A 92 -4.22 -0.83 -3.08
C LEU A 92 -4.82 0.11 -2.02
N ILE A 93 -5.98 -0.27 -1.49
CA ILE A 93 -6.60 0.39 -0.35
C ILE A 93 -6.78 -0.66 0.74
N MET A 94 -6.43 -0.34 1.98
CA MET A 94 -6.59 -1.23 3.13
C MET A 94 -7.29 -0.52 4.27
N ASN A 95 -8.21 -1.24 4.93
CA ASN A 95 -8.84 -0.78 6.15
C ASN A 95 -8.27 -1.49 7.38
N PRO A 96 -7.27 -0.90 8.09
CA PRO A 96 -6.67 -1.51 9.27
C PRO A 96 -7.68 -1.86 10.36
N LYS A 97 -8.71 -1.02 10.58
CA LYS A 97 -9.74 -1.27 11.61
C LYS A 97 -10.51 -2.57 11.39
N LEU A 98 -10.77 -2.92 10.13
CA LEU A 98 -11.40 -4.19 9.80
C LEU A 98 -10.37 -5.33 9.83
N LEU A 99 -9.18 -5.10 9.28
CA LEU A 99 -8.09 -6.08 9.28
C LEU A 99 -7.71 -6.51 10.71
N ASP A 100 -7.73 -5.63 11.69
CA ASP A 100 -7.43 -5.96 13.09
C ASP A 100 -8.42 -6.97 13.72
N ARG A 101 -9.55 -7.23 13.07
CA ARG A 101 -10.59 -8.15 13.55
C ARG A 101 -10.43 -9.58 13.03
N VAL A 102 -9.47 -9.83 12.15
CA VAL A 102 -9.26 -11.12 11.52
C VAL A 102 -7.88 -11.67 11.79
N SER A 103 -7.69 -12.97 11.57
CA SER A 103 -6.41 -13.64 11.82
C SER A 103 -5.32 -13.22 10.83
N THR A 104 -4.07 -13.45 11.21
CA THR A 104 -2.91 -13.11 10.37
C THR A 104 -2.95 -13.74 8.98
N PRO A 105 -3.30 -15.04 8.79
CA PRO A 105 -3.46 -15.60 7.45
C PRO A 105 -4.50 -14.89 6.61
N VAL A 106 -5.64 -14.52 7.22
CA VAL A 106 -6.72 -13.79 6.52
C VAL A 106 -6.26 -12.39 6.11
N LYS A 107 -5.61 -11.62 7.00
CA LYS A 107 -5.04 -10.31 6.68
C LYS A 107 -4.11 -10.37 5.46
N GLN A 108 -3.19 -11.34 5.49
CA GLN A 108 -2.18 -11.48 4.44
C GLN A 108 -2.79 -11.96 3.12
N TRP A 109 -3.82 -12.80 3.19
CA TRP A 109 -4.56 -13.23 2.01
C TRP A 109 -5.32 -12.07 1.39
N ILE A 110 -6.04 -11.24 2.16
CA ILE A 110 -6.72 -10.05 1.65
C ILE A 110 -5.74 -9.15 0.89
N TYR A 111 -4.61 -8.78 1.52
CA TYR A 111 -3.60 -7.95 0.83
C TYR A 111 -3.07 -8.61 -0.44
N ALA A 112 -2.81 -9.90 -0.40
CA ALA A 112 -2.29 -10.64 -1.55
C ALA A 112 -3.33 -10.78 -2.67
N HIS A 113 -4.62 -10.87 -2.33
CA HIS A 113 -5.75 -10.90 -3.26
C HIS A 113 -5.87 -9.55 -3.98
N GLU A 114 -5.91 -8.43 -3.27
CA GLU A 114 -5.91 -7.09 -3.87
C GLU A 114 -4.67 -6.85 -4.74
N CYS A 115 -3.52 -7.37 -4.30
CA CYS A 115 -2.32 -7.36 -5.12
C CYS A 115 -2.47 -8.24 -6.37
N GLY A 116 -3.22 -9.33 -6.29
CA GLY A 116 -3.58 -10.19 -7.43
C GLY A 116 -4.25 -9.39 -8.54
N HIS A 117 -5.21 -8.56 -8.22
CA HIS A 117 -5.88 -7.67 -9.18
C HIS A 117 -4.93 -6.73 -9.93
N GLN A 118 -3.81 -6.33 -9.31
CA GLN A 118 -2.80 -5.49 -9.98
C GLN A 118 -2.06 -6.20 -11.11
N PHE A 119 -1.99 -7.52 -11.09
CA PHE A 119 -1.19 -8.32 -12.03
C PHE A 119 -2.02 -9.24 -12.89
N ARG A 120 -3.26 -9.52 -12.48
CA ARG A 120 -4.13 -10.54 -13.10
C ARG A 120 -5.44 -9.96 -13.63
N GLY A 121 -5.74 -8.69 -13.33
CA GLY A 121 -7.00 -8.06 -13.70
C GLY A 121 -8.12 -8.33 -12.69
N PRO A 122 -9.38 -8.05 -13.07
CA PRO A 122 -10.51 -8.03 -12.14
C PRO A 122 -11.11 -9.41 -11.83
N ASP A 123 -10.53 -10.47 -12.36
CA ASP A 123 -11.06 -11.84 -12.16
C ASP A 123 -10.72 -12.33 -10.75
N GLU A 124 -11.78 -12.65 -9.99
CA GLU A 124 -11.70 -13.04 -8.59
C GLU A 124 -11.01 -14.38 -8.36
N GLU A 125 -11.26 -15.36 -9.21
CA GLU A 125 -10.63 -16.68 -9.11
C GLU A 125 -9.12 -16.57 -9.30
N THR A 126 -8.73 -15.79 -10.30
CA THR A 126 -7.31 -15.55 -10.61
C THR A 126 -6.61 -14.78 -9.48
N ALA A 127 -7.29 -13.81 -8.85
CA ALA A 127 -6.77 -13.07 -7.70
C ALA A 127 -6.63 -13.98 -6.45
N ASP A 128 -7.62 -14.83 -6.19
CA ASP A 128 -7.56 -15.82 -5.10
C ASP A 128 -6.42 -16.82 -5.32
N CYS A 129 -6.30 -17.36 -6.53
CA CYS A 129 -5.25 -18.28 -6.91
C CYS A 129 -3.86 -17.64 -6.74
N PHE A 130 -3.69 -16.40 -7.23
CA PHE A 130 -2.47 -15.63 -7.04
C PHE A 130 -2.12 -15.48 -5.56
N ALA A 131 -3.09 -15.15 -4.71
CA ALA A 131 -2.90 -14.92 -3.28
C ALA A 131 -2.39 -16.18 -2.56
N VAL A 132 -3.07 -17.32 -2.74
CA VAL A 132 -2.70 -18.55 -2.05
C VAL A 132 -1.38 -19.14 -2.56
N GLN A 133 -1.12 -19.09 -3.85
CA GLN A 133 0.16 -19.52 -4.43
C GLN A 133 1.31 -18.64 -3.96
N ARG A 134 1.11 -17.32 -3.90
CA ARG A 134 2.08 -16.38 -3.35
C ARG A 134 2.35 -16.69 -1.89
N GLY A 135 1.30 -16.90 -1.09
CA GLY A 135 1.41 -17.21 0.32
C GLY A 135 2.20 -18.49 0.57
N ARG A 136 1.91 -19.55 -0.20
CA ARG A 136 2.66 -20.81 -0.14
C ARG A 136 4.14 -20.60 -0.50
N ARG A 137 4.44 -19.95 -1.62
CA ARG A 137 5.83 -19.69 -2.05
C ARG A 137 6.61 -18.84 -1.06
N GLN A 138 5.96 -17.86 -0.43
CA GLN A 138 6.59 -16.98 0.57
C GLN A 138 6.59 -17.57 2.00
N GLY A 139 5.99 -18.74 2.19
CA GLY A 139 5.99 -19.49 3.44
C GLY A 139 5.11 -18.93 4.55
N TRP A 140 4.31 -17.90 4.30
CA TRP A 140 3.39 -17.36 5.29
C TRP A 140 2.03 -18.08 5.31
N LEU A 141 1.63 -18.69 4.21
CA LEU A 141 0.41 -19.49 4.16
C LEU A 141 0.74 -20.97 4.31
N LYS A 142 0.25 -21.55 5.40
CA LYS A 142 0.28 -22.99 5.70
C LYS A 142 -1.11 -23.58 5.45
N PRO A 143 -1.26 -24.91 5.36
CA PRO A 143 -2.59 -25.54 5.19
C PRO A 143 -3.61 -25.08 6.23
N GLU A 144 -3.23 -24.94 7.49
CA GLU A 144 -4.10 -24.50 8.57
C GLU A 144 -4.59 -23.05 8.34
N GLY A 145 -3.70 -22.17 7.87
CA GLY A 145 -4.04 -20.79 7.53
C GLY A 145 -4.98 -20.71 6.31
N LEU A 146 -4.87 -21.63 5.36
CA LEU A 146 -5.82 -21.73 4.25
C LEU A 146 -7.22 -22.09 4.77
N GLU A 147 -7.32 -23.00 5.76
CA GLU A 147 -8.61 -23.35 6.36
C GLU A 147 -9.20 -22.19 7.19
N GLU A 148 -8.36 -21.35 7.82
CA GLU A 148 -8.82 -20.12 8.46
C GLU A 148 -9.43 -19.14 7.43
N ILE A 149 -8.78 -18.96 6.27
CA ILE A 149 -9.30 -18.15 5.17
C ILE A 149 -10.63 -18.72 4.67
N CYS A 150 -10.69 -20.02 4.44
CA CYS A 150 -11.92 -20.71 4.03
C CYS A 150 -13.06 -20.50 5.03
N THR A 151 -12.78 -20.59 6.33
CA THR A 151 -13.76 -20.34 7.38
C THR A 151 -14.25 -18.90 7.35
N PHE A 152 -13.33 -17.95 7.17
CA PHE A 152 -13.65 -16.52 7.10
C PHE A 152 -14.57 -16.18 5.93
N ILE A 153 -14.31 -16.71 4.73
CA ILE A 153 -15.13 -16.41 3.54
C ILE A 153 -16.38 -17.28 3.42
N SER A 154 -16.50 -18.40 4.14
CA SER A 154 -17.60 -19.36 3.99
C SER A 154 -19.01 -18.75 4.09
N PRO A 155 -19.27 -17.69 4.89
CA PRO A 155 -20.59 -17.07 4.96
C PRO A 155 -20.98 -16.28 3.70
N ALA A 156 -20.04 -15.95 2.82
CA ALA A 156 -20.30 -15.17 1.62
C ALA A 156 -21.15 -16.00 0.64
N LYS A 157 -22.34 -15.48 0.33
CA LYS A 157 -23.28 -16.16 -0.60
C LYS A 157 -22.86 -16.00 -2.07
N GLY A 158 -21.99 -15.03 -2.34
CA GLY A 158 -21.67 -14.57 -3.68
C GLY A 158 -22.71 -13.59 -4.22
N ASP A 159 -22.35 -12.90 -5.29
CA ASP A 159 -23.16 -11.93 -6.01
C ASP A 159 -22.84 -11.97 -7.51
N SER A 160 -23.16 -10.90 -8.25
CA SER A 160 -22.86 -10.81 -9.69
C SER A 160 -21.36 -10.65 -10.01
N MET A 161 -20.56 -10.28 -9.02
CA MET A 161 -19.11 -10.02 -9.17
C MET A 161 -18.27 -11.09 -8.48
N HIS A 162 -18.77 -11.66 -7.37
CA HIS A 162 -18.02 -12.59 -6.53
C HIS A 162 -18.73 -13.94 -6.45
N PHE A 163 -17.97 -15.01 -6.57
CA PHE A 163 -18.46 -16.37 -6.30
C PHE A 163 -18.75 -16.57 -4.79
N SER A 164 -19.54 -17.59 -4.49
CA SER A 164 -19.79 -17.96 -3.09
C SER A 164 -18.48 -18.32 -2.37
N GLY A 165 -18.42 -18.08 -1.06
CA GLY A 165 -17.25 -18.40 -0.26
C GLY A 165 -16.88 -19.88 -0.30
N SER A 166 -17.85 -20.78 -0.36
CA SER A 166 -17.61 -22.23 -0.51
C SER A 166 -16.91 -22.57 -1.83
N TYR A 167 -17.35 -21.97 -2.93
CA TYR A 167 -16.75 -22.17 -4.25
C TYR A 167 -15.32 -21.58 -4.28
N ARG A 168 -15.13 -20.36 -3.81
CA ARG A 168 -13.82 -19.70 -3.72
C ARG A 168 -12.84 -20.55 -2.90
N CYS A 169 -13.29 -21.09 -1.76
CA CYS A 169 -12.46 -21.95 -0.93
C CYS A 169 -12.03 -23.24 -1.67
N GLU A 170 -12.94 -23.92 -2.35
CA GLU A 170 -12.59 -25.11 -3.14
C GLU A 170 -11.56 -24.79 -4.22
N TYR A 171 -11.74 -23.66 -4.91
CA TYR A 171 -10.81 -23.22 -5.93
C TYR A 171 -9.43 -22.85 -5.35
N MET A 172 -9.38 -22.13 -4.23
CA MET A 172 -8.14 -21.80 -3.54
C MET A 172 -7.36 -23.04 -3.08
N ARG A 173 -8.03 -24.09 -2.61
CA ARG A 173 -7.36 -25.36 -2.26
C ARG A 173 -6.69 -25.97 -3.48
N LYS A 174 -7.36 -26.03 -4.63
CA LYS A 174 -6.77 -26.50 -5.89
C LYS A 174 -5.53 -25.68 -6.27
N CYS A 175 -5.64 -24.35 -6.22
CA CYS A 175 -4.51 -23.45 -6.52
C CYS A 175 -3.36 -23.59 -5.52
N TYR A 176 -3.65 -23.88 -4.26
CA TYR A 176 -2.63 -24.09 -3.24
C TYR A 176 -1.85 -25.37 -3.49
N GLU A 177 -2.51 -26.42 -3.94
CA GLU A 177 -1.91 -27.72 -4.24
C GLU A 177 -1.14 -27.71 -5.57
N ASP A 178 -1.73 -27.15 -6.63
CA ASP A 178 -1.14 -27.09 -7.97
C ASP A 178 -0.75 -25.66 -8.36
N PRO A 179 0.58 -25.36 -8.43
CA PRO A 179 1.05 -24.04 -8.82
C PRO A 179 0.87 -23.71 -10.31
N ASN A 180 0.40 -24.65 -11.13
CA ASN A 180 0.18 -24.43 -12.57
C ASN A 180 -1.25 -23.92 -12.87
N ILE A 181 -2.18 -23.97 -11.93
CA ILE A 181 -3.49 -23.35 -12.06
C ILE A 181 -3.30 -21.83 -12.09
N ARG A 182 -4.00 -21.16 -13.02
CA ARG A 182 -3.89 -19.71 -13.23
C ARG A 182 -5.26 -19.09 -13.31
#